data_639652da89d77f2a6f89f64423c8580f
#
_entry.id   639652da89d77f2a6f89f64423c8580f
#
_cell.length_a   1.000
_cell.length_b   1.000
_cell.length_c   1.000
_cell.angle_alpha   90.00
_cell.angle_beta   90.00
_cell.angle_gamma   90.00
#
_symmetry.space_group_name_H-M   'P 1'
#
loop_
_entity.id
_entity.type
_entity.pdbx_description
1 polymer ?
#
loop_
_entity_poly.entity_id
_entity_poly.type
_entity_poly.pdbx_seq_one_letter_code
_entity_poly.pdbx_strand_id
1 'polypeptide(L)'
;MKNTNKRNEWQVVLEFWFPEGNSLDIDADVHRSHWSWRMRGGADDEITARFAELTVEGAAGNLDHWACDPEGRLALIIVLDQFSRSVWRGNARAFAQDSAALALAMNGLSNGHYAALPTPWAKIIHGLPLGHCEGPDHLQRLDLLIGLREEIAAEAPTHLQPIYRSLVKQALDVKQVIAAFGRHPHRNQVLGRRSSRAEVAYLKEGDFPHERAFQG
;
A
#
# COMPACT_ATOMS: atom_id res chain seq x y z
N MET A 1 31.28 -24.09 -13.74
CA MET A 1 29.90 -23.64 -13.96
C MET A 1 29.69 -22.40 -13.11
N LYS A 2 29.67 -21.21 -13.70
CA LYS A 2 29.40 -19.94 -12.99
C LYS A 2 27.90 -19.90 -12.71
N ASN A 3 27.52 -20.14 -11.46
CA ASN A 3 26.18 -19.89 -10.96
C ASN A 3 26.05 -18.36 -10.81
N THR A 4 25.74 -17.67 -11.90
CA THR A 4 25.30 -16.28 -11.83
C THR A 4 23.95 -16.32 -11.16
N ASN A 5 23.90 -15.96 -9.89
CA ASN A 5 22.70 -15.69 -9.13
C ASN A 5 21.93 -14.59 -9.90
N LYS A 6 21.03 -15.02 -10.78
CA LYS A 6 20.25 -14.08 -11.60
C LYS A 6 19.27 -13.43 -10.63
N ARG A 7 19.58 -12.19 -10.24
CA ARG A 7 18.72 -11.37 -9.38
C ARG A 7 17.33 -11.32 -10.03
N ASN A 8 16.29 -11.64 -9.27
CA ASN A 8 14.93 -11.51 -9.78
C ASN A 8 14.61 -10.04 -10.04
N GLU A 9 13.91 -9.75 -11.13
CA GLU A 9 13.61 -8.37 -11.55
C GLU A 9 12.83 -7.59 -10.48
N TRP A 10 11.97 -8.26 -9.72
CA TRP A 10 11.17 -7.65 -8.66
C TRP A 10 11.98 -7.27 -7.39
N GLN A 11 13.19 -7.81 -7.20
CA GLN A 11 14.02 -7.49 -6.02
C GLN A 11 14.38 -6.00 -5.95
N VAL A 12 14.59 -5.34 -7.10
CA VAL A 12 14.90 -3.91 -7.13
C VAL A 12 13.75 -3.06 -6.55
N VAL A 13 12.52 -3.50 -6.71
CA VAL A 13 11.33 -2.84 -6.14
C VAL A 13 11.32 -2.97 -4.62
N LEU A 14 11.57 -4.18 -4.10
CA LEU A 14 11.57 -4.43 -2.66
C LEU A 14 12.73 -3.72 -1.95
N GLU A 15 13.93 -3.75 -2.53
CA GLU A 15 15.10 -3.05 -1.98
C GLU A 15 14.92 -1.53 -1.94
N PHE A 16 14.27 -0.97 -2.95
CA PHE A 16 13.90 0.44 -2.95
C PHE A 16 12.82 0.75 -1.90
N TRP A 17 11.77 -0.07 -1.86
CA TRP A 17 10.61 0.20 -1.01
C TRP A 17 10.87 -0.07 0.47
N PHE A 18 11.75 -1.02 0.77
CA PHE A 18 12.11 -1.43 2.12
C PHE A 18 13.62 -1.23 2.39
N PRO A 19 14.09 0.03 2.53
CA PRO A 19 15.51 0.30 2.83
C PRO A 19 15.94 -0.28 4.18
N GLU A 20 14.99 -0.56 5.08
CA GLU A 20 15.22 -1.28 6.34
C GLU A 20 15.58 -2.76 6.17
N GLY A 21 15.34 -3.35 5.00
CA GLY A 21 15.52 -4.78 4.77
C GLY A 21 14.62 -5.64 5.65
N ASN A 22 15.13 -6.78 6.13
CA ASN A 22 14.37 -7.77 6.90
C ASN A 22 14.76 -7.83 8.39
N SER A 23 15.60 -6.90 8.89
CA SER A 23 16.02 -6.92 10.29
C SER A 23 14.94 -6.36 11.22
N LEU A 24 14.46 -7.19 12.15
CA LEU A 24 13.49 -6.77 13.16
C LEU A 24 14.08 -5.91 14.27
N ASP A 25 15.42 -5.79 14.32
CA ASP A 25 16.16 -4.96 15.31
C ASP A 25 16.29 -3.49 14.87
N ILE A 26 15.57 -3.09 13.81
CA ILE A 26 15.61 -1.70 13.36
C ILE A 26 15.13 -0.75 14.46
N ASP A 27 15.83 0.38 14.60
CA ASP A 27 15.41 1.45 15.49
C ASP A 27 14.01 1.99 15.12
N ALA A 28 13.17 2.24 16.13
CA ALA A 28 11.76 2.63 15.90
C ALA A 28 11.60 3.98 15.20
N ASP A 29 12.50 4.96 15.46
CA ASP A 29 12.44 6.27 14.81
C ASP A 29 12.94 6.19 13.37
N VAL A 30 13.96 5.38 13.10
CA VAL A 30 14.42 5.08 11.74
C VAL A 30 13.30 4.40 10.95
N HIS A 31 12.65 3.38 11.54
CA HIS A 31 11.53 2.70 10.88
C HIS A 31 10.36 3.65 10.60
N ARG A 32 10.03 4.53 11.56
CA ARG A 32 9.00 5.57 11.38
C ARG A 32 9.34 6.55 10.27
N SER A 33 10.62 6.93 10.15
CA SER A 33 11.10 7.82 9.08
C SER A 33 10.98 7.17 7.71
N HIS A 34 11.39 5.90 7.57
CA HIS A 34 11.20 5.14 6.32
C HIS A 34 9.73 5.00 5.97
N TRP A 35 8.87 4.72 6.97
CA TRP A 35 7.44 4.65 6.78
C TRP A 35 6.86 5.98 6.28
N SER A 36 7.24 7.09 6.92
CA SER A 36 6.79 8.42 6.53
C SER A 36 7.25 8.79 5.12
N TRP A 37 8.51 8.52 4.79
CA TRP A 37 9.07 8.77 3.46
C TRP A 37 8.28 8.05 2.35
N ARG A 38 8.02 6.75 2.50
CA ARG A 38 7.30 5.99 1.46
C ARG A 38 5.81 6.33 1.37
N MET A 39 5.15 6.62 2.50
CA MET A 39 3.69 6.77 2.54
C MET A 39 3.18 8.21 2.41
N ARG A 40 4.08 9.20 2.42
CA ARG A 40 3.70 10.62 2.38
C ARG A 40 4.32 11.40 1.23
N GLY A 41 4.75 10.71 0.20
CA GLY A 41 5.23 11.31 -1.05
C GLY A 41 6.73 11.63 -1.09
N GLY A 42 7.51 11.32 -0.04
CA GLY A 42 8.97 11.51 -0.07
C GLY A 42 9.67 10.63 -1.12
N ALA A 43 9.07 9.50 -1.49
CA ALA A 43 9.58 8.60 -2.51
C ALA A 43 9.16 8.96 -3.95
N ASP A 44 8.22 9.89 -4.15
CA ASP A 44 7.53 10.11 -5.43
C ASP A 44 8.46 10.46 -6.60
N ASP A 45 9.40 11.38 -6.39
CA ASP A 45 10.32 11.81 -7.46
C ASP A 45 11.22 10.65 -7.91
N GLU A 46 11.72 9.86 -6.95
CA GLU A 46 12.55 8.71 -7.26
C GLU A 46 11.76 7.57 -7.91
N ILE A 47 10.52 7.33 -7.48
CA ILE A 47 9.60 6.38 -8.13
C ILE A 47 9.38 6.80 -9.58
N THR A 48 9.06 8.05 -9.82
CA THR A 48 8.80 8.56 -11.15
C THR A 48 10.03 8.48 -12.05
N ALA A 49 11.22 8.79 -11.52
CA ALA A 49 12.47 8.74 -12.28
C ALA A 49 12.92 7.31 -12.60
N ARG A 50 12.72 6.34 -11.71
CA ARG A 50 13.30 5.00 -11.84
C ARG A 50 12.30 3.93 -12.27
N PHE A 51 11.03 4.07 -11.93
CA PHE A 51 10.04 3.01 -12.05
C PHE A 51 8.82 3.36 -12.90
N ALA A 52 8.83 4.51 -13.63
CA ALA A 52 7.71 4.88 -14.48
C ALA A 52 7.41 3.83 -15.55
N GLU A 53 8.44 3.36 -16.27
CA GLU A 53 8.29 2.33 -17.30
C GLU A 53 7.81 1.00 -16.69
N LEU A 54 8.40 0.58 -15.56
CA LEU A 54 8.01 -0.62 -14.86
C LEU A 54 6.53 -0.56 -14.40
N THR A 55 6.07 0.62 -13.98
CA THR A 55 4.67 0.84 -13.60
C THR A 55 3.74 0.70 -14.80
N VAL A 56 4.14 1.15 -15.97
CA VAL A 56 3.39 0.95 -17.23
C VAL A 56 3.32 -0.53 -17.59
N GLU A 57 4.43 -1.26 -17.49
CA GLU A 57 4.49 -2.71 -17.75
C GLU A 57 3.60 -3.48 -16.76
N GLY A 58 3.64 -3.14 -15.47
CA GLY A 58 2.76 -3.73 -14.46
C GLY A 58 1.28 -3.48 -14.77
N ALA A 59 0.92 -2.25 -15.12
CA ALA A 59 -0.45 -1.89 -15.48
C ALA A 59 -0.95 -2.57 -16.77
N ALA A 60 -0.03 -2.98 -17.66
CA ALA A 60 -0.32 -3.75 -18.86
C ALA A 60 -0.42 -5.27 -18.62
N GLY A 61 -0.14 -5.76 -17.40
CA GLY A 61 -0.14 -7.18 -17.05
C GLY A 61 1.15 -7.93 -17.43
N ASN A 62 2.17 -7.24 -17.94
CA ASN A 62 3.42 -7.88 -18.40
C ASN A 62 4.26 -8.42 -17.24
N LEU A 63 3.94 -8.03 -15.99
CA LEU A 63 4.64 -8.47 -14.77
C LEU A 63 3.85 -9.52 -13.96
N ASP A 64 2.73 -10.05 -14.46
CA ASP A 64 1.86 -10.96 -13.72
C ASP A 64 2.57 -12.24 -13.26
N HIS A 65 3.62 -12.66 -13.97
CA HIS A 65 4.46 -13.79 -13.62
C HIS A 65 5.19 -13.62 -12.28
N TRP A 66 5.38 -12.40 -11.77
CA TRP A 66 5.94 -12.15 -10.45
C TRP A 66 5.06 -12.69 -9.32
N ALA A 67 3.76 -12.79 -9.55
CA ALA A 67 2.80 -13.28 -8.56
C ALA A 67 2.94 -14.78 -8.24
N CYS A 68 3.82 -15.52 -8.93
CA CYS A 68 4.14 -16.91 -8.61
C CYS A 68 5.01 -17.07 -7.35
N ASP A 69 5.64 -16.00 -6.87
CA ASP A 69 6.49 -15.94 -5.69
C ASP A 69 5.89 -14.99 -4.65
N PRO A 70 5.99 -15.27 -3.32
CA PRO A 70 5.46 -14.37 -2.28
C PRO A 70 6.02 -12.95 -2.33
N GLU A 71 7.34 -12.81 -2.46
CA GLU A 71 7.99 -11.49 -2.53
C GLU A 71 7.76 -10.83 -3.90
N GLY A 72 7.77 -11.61 -4.99
CA GLY A 72 7.41 -11.12 -6.32
C GLY A 72 5.99 -10.58 -6.38
N ARG A 73 5.03 -11.26 -5.75
CA ARG A 73 3.64 -10.79 -5.58
C ARG A 73 3.59 -9.46 -4.80
N LEU A 74 4.33 -9.37 -3.70
CA LEU A 74 4.41 -8.13 -2.92
C LEU A 74 4.96 -6.98 -3.76
N ALA A 75 6.02 -7.21 -4.52
CA ALA A 75 6.60 -6.21 -5.42
C ALA A 75 5.58 -5.77 -6.49
N LEU A 76 4.82 -6.70 -7.07
CA LEU A 76 3.77 -6.36 -8.03
C LEU A 76 2.64 -5.54 -7.39
N ILE A 77 2.24 -5.87 -6.16
CA ILE A 77 1.29 -5.05 -5.39
C ILE A 77 1.84 -3.63 -5.20
N ILE A 78 3.11 -3.46 -4.82
CA ILE A 78 3.75 -2.15 -4.66
C ILE A 78 3.70 -1.36 -5.97
N VAL A 79 4.04 -1.98 -7.10
CA VAL A 79 4.00 -1.33 -8.42
C VAL A 79 2.58 -0.87 -8.75
N LEU A 80 1.59 -1.73 -8.59
CA LEU A 80 0.21 -1.44 -8.98
C LEU A 80 -0.52 -0.49 -8.01
N ASP A 81 -0.29 -0.65 -6.70
CA ASP A 81 -1.01 0.12 -5.67
C ASP A 81 -0.27 1.37 -5.22
N GLN A 82 1.07 1.37 -5.18
CA GLN A 82 1.83 2.49 -4.65
C GLN A 82 2.50 3.32 -5.76
N PHE A 83 3.26 2.70 -6.66
CA PHE A 83 3.96 3.42 -7.71
C PHE A 83 3.01 4.10 -8.69
N SER A 84 1.86 3.49 -8.99
CA SER A 84 0.81 4.09 -9.81
C SER A 84 0.33 5.43 -9.25
N ARG A 85 0.28 5.58 -7.92
CA ARG A 85 -0.14 6.84 -7.27
C ARG A 85 0.89 7.95 -7.42
N SER A 86 2.17 7.61 -7.48
CA SER A 86 3.26 8.57 -7.70
C SER A 86 3.38 8.93 -9.19
N VAL A 87 3.48 7.91 -10.07
CA VAL A 87 3.68 8.08 -11.52
C VAL A 87 2.52 8.80 -12.19
N TRP A 88 1.28 8.54 -11.75
CA TRP A 88 0.08 9.16 -12.33
C TRP A 88 -0.63 10.11 -11.35
N ARG A 89 0.13 10.77 -10.48
CA ARG A 89 -0.42 11.71 -9.50
C ARG A 89 -1.30 12.77 -10.17
N GLY A 90 -2.49 13.03 -9.59
CA GLY A 90 -3.45 13.97 -10.17
C GLY A 90 -4.23 13.45 -11.38
N ASN A 91 -4.06 12.20 -11.76
CA ASN A 91 -4.76 11.56 -12.87
C ASN A 91 -5.56 10.34 -12.38
N ALA A 92 -6.71 10.06 -13.00
CA ALA A 92 -7.55 8.89 -12.68
C ALA A 92 -6.78 7.55 -12.84
N ARG A 93 -5.77 7.49 -13.70
CA ARG A 93 -4.90 6.30 -13.85
C ARG A 93 -4.21 5.89 -12.55
N ALA A 94 -3.99 6.81 -11.61
CA ALA A 94 -3.41 6.52 -10.31
C ALA A 94 -4.20 5.46 -9.51
N PHE A 95 -5.48 5.28 -9.81
CA PHE A 95 -6.38 4.35 -9.14
C PHE A 95 -6.90 3.22 -10.05
N ALA A 96 -6.53 3.24 -11.32
CA ALA A 96 -7.03 2.28 -12.31
C ALA A 96 -6.57 0.83 -12.03
N GLN A 97 -5.49 0.66 -11.25
CA GLN A 97 -4.92 -0.64 -10.90
C GLN A 97 -5.42 -1.19 -9.56
N ASP A 98 -6.26 -0.45 -8.83
CA ASP A 98 -6.72 -0.84 -7.47
C ASP A 98 -7.37 -2.24 -7.46
N SER A 99 -8.17 -2.60 -8.48
CA SER A 99 -8.81 -3.91 -8.56
C SER A 99 -7.82 -5.06 -8.81
N ALA A 100 -6.79 -4.83 -9.64
CA ALA A 100 -5.76 -5.83 -9.89
C ALA A 100 -4.88 -6.04 -8.64
N ALA A 101 -4.49 -4.95 -7.97
CA ALA A 101 -3.76 -5.02 -6.71
C ALA A 101 -4.57 -5.73 -5.61
N LEU A 102 -5.88 -5.46 -5.51
CA LEU A 102 -6.77 -6.16 -4.59
C LEU A 102 -6.82 -7.66 -4.88
N ALA A 103 -6.98 -8.06 -6.14
CA ALA A 103 -7.02 -9.46 -6.53
C ALA A 103 -5.72 -10.20 -6.13
N LEU A 104 -4.55 -9.56 -6.32
CA LEU A 104 -3.26 -10.10 -5.88
C LEU A 104 -3.19 -10.25 -4.37
N ALA A 105 -3.65 -9.24 -3.60
CA ALA A 105 -3.64 -9.27 -2.14
C ALA A 105 -4.57 -10.38 -1.60
N MET A 106 -5.80 -10.45 -2.09
CA MET A 106 -6.77 -11.46 -1.66
C MET A 106 -6.31 -12.90 -2.01
N ASN A 107 -5.75 -13.08 -3.20
CA ASN A 107 -5.18 -14.35 -3.60
C ASN A 107 -3.96 -14.73 -2.73
N GLY A 108 -3.10 -13.77 -2.40
CA GLY A 108 -1.95 -13.99 -1.51
C GLY A 108 -2.35 -14.41 -0.09
N LEU A 109 -3.46 -13.88 0.42
CA LEU A 109 -4.04 -14.32 1.69
C LEU A 109 -4.52 -15.78 1.63
N SER A 110 -5.15 -16.18 0.53
CA SER A 110 -5.75 -17.51 0.40
C SER A 110 -4.74 -18.62 0.08
N ASN A 111 -3.63 -18.31 -0.59
CA ASN A 111 -2.64 -19.31 -1.04
C ASN A 111 -1.37 -19.39 -0.16
N GLY A 112 -1.32 -18.64 0.96
CA GLY A 112 -0.21 -18.67 1.91
C GLY A 112 0.94 -17.72 1.60
N HIS A 113 0.92 -16.99 0.47
CA HIS A 113 1.98 -16.03 0.15
C HIS A 113 2.08 -14.90 1.17
N TYR A 114 0.96 -14.40 1.68
CA TYR A 114 0.94 -13.41 2.77
C TYR A 114 1.62 -13.94 4.03
N ALA A 115 1.33 -15.18 4.42
CA ALA A 115 1.92 -15.79 5.61
C ALA A 115 3.45 -15.99 5.48
N ALA A 116 3.93 -16.20 4.25
CA ALA A 116 5.36 -16.38 3.96
C ALA A 116 6.17 -15.06 3.97
N LEU A 117 5.52 -13.90 4.04
CA LEU A 117 6.23 -12.60 4.06
C LEU A 117 7.03 -12.44 5.37
N PRO A 118 8.31 -12.00 5.26
CA PRO A 118 9.27 -12.11 6.35
C PRO A 118 9.08 -11.08 7.47
N THR A 119 8.41 -9.95 7.18
CA THR A 119 8.37 -8.83 8.11
C THR A 119 6.97 -8.25 8.29
N PRO A 120 6.70 -7.62 9.46
CA PRO A 120 5.46 -6.91 9.71
C PRO A 120 5.15 -5.85 8.63
N TRP A 121 6.16 -5.09 8.20
CA TRP A 121 5.95 -4.04 7.19
C TRP A 121 5.65 -4.60 5.80
N ALA A 122 6.22 -5.73 5.41
CA ALA A 122 5.86 -6.43 4.19
C ALA A 122 4.39 -6.86 4.22
N LYS A 123 3.92 -7.41 5.34
CA LYS A 123 2.53 -7.81 5.56
C LYS A 123 1.56 -6.60 5.53
N ILE A 124 1.94 -5.46 6.15
CA ILE A 124 1.15 -4.22 6.09
C ILE A 124 0.98 -3.75 4.65
N ILE A 125 2.07 -3.67 3.89
CA ILE A 125 2.03 -3.21 2.49
C ILE A 125 1.20 -4.16 1.61
N HIS A 126 1.34 -5.48 1.80
CA HIS A 126 0.52 -6.46 1.09
C HIS A 126 -0.98 -6.25 1.32
N GLY A 127 -1.39 -5.82 2.51
CA GLY A 127 -2.79 -5.59 2.88
C GLY A 127 -3.38 -4.26 2.41
N LEU A 128 -2.58 -3.29 1.94
CA LEU A 128 -3.06 -1.96 1.58
C LEU A 128 -4.20 -1.96 0.54
N PRO A 129 -4.19 -2.80 -0.50
CA PRO A 129 -5.27 -2.82 -1.50
C PRO A 129 -6.66 -3.12 -0.93
N LEU A 130 -6.76 -3.82 0.22
CA LEU A 130 -8.03 -4.09 0.88
C LEU A 130 -8.74 -2.80 1.31
N GLY A 131 -7.98 -1.81 1.73
CA GLY A 131 -8.49 -0.49 2.13
C GLY A 131 -8.54 0.54 1.01
N HIS A 132 -7.81 0.30 -0.09
CA HIS A 132 -7.72 1.25 -1.19
C HIS A 132 -8.77 1.04 -2.27
N CYS A 133 -9.09 -0.20 -2.64
CA CYS A 133 -10.00 -0.50 -3.71
C CYS A 133 -11.46 -0.27 -3.28
N GLU A 134 -12.13 0.68 -3.90
CA GLU A 134 -13.56 0.92 -3.68
C GLU A 134 -14.40 -0.25 -4.25
N GLY A 135 -15.56 -0.53 -3.64
CA GLY A 135 -16.45 -1.59 -4.10
C GLY A 135 -17.55 -1.92 -3.08
N PRO A 136 -18.52 -2.78 -3.45
CA PRO A 136 -19.66 -3.10 -2.59
C PRO A 136 -19.28 -3.84 -1.31
N ASP A 137 -18.15 -4.58 -1.32
CA ASP A 137 -17.60 -5.35 -0.20
C ASP A 137 -16.53 -4.59 0.59
N HIS A 138 -16.35 -3.29 0.35
CA HIS A 138 -15.24 -2.51 0.91
C HIS A 138 -15.24 -2.50 2.45
N LEU A 139 -16.41 -2.38 3.09
CA LEU A 139 -16.49 -2.44 4.56
C LEU A 139 -16.04 -3.81 5.10
N GLN A 140 -16.42 -4.90 4.44
CA GLN A 140 -16.02 -6.26 4.84
C GLN A 140 -14.50 -6.45 4.69
N ARG A 141 -13.92 -5.92 3.61
CA ARG A 141 -12.46 -5.94 3.39
C ARG A 141 -11.70 -5.09 4.41
N LEU A 142 -12.29 -3.98 4.85
CA LEU A 142 -11.73 -3.17 5.94
C LEU A 142 -11.79 -3.90 7.30
N ASP A 143 -12.82 -4.69 7.57
CA ASP A 143 -12.85 -5.55 8.76
C ASP A 143 -11.73 -6.59 8.73
N LEU A 144 -11.53 -7.24 7.58
CA LEU A 144 -10.42 -8.16 7.39
C LEU A 144 -9.07 -7.45 7.59
N LEU A 145 -8.88 -6.27 6.96
CA LEU A 145 -7.65 -5.48 7.08
C LEU A 145 -7.35 -5.09 8.53
N ILE A 146 -8.37 -4.69 9.30
CA ILE A 146 -8.22 -4.34 10.71
C ILE A 146 -7.74 -5.56 11.49
N GLY A 147 -8.37 -6.72 11.34
CA GLY A 147 -7.94 -7.96 12.00
C GLY A 147 -6.49 -8.33 11.68
N LEU A 148 -6.11 -8.30 10.39
CA LEU A 148 -4.72 -8.54 9.98
C LEU A 148 -3.72 -7.56 10.62
N ARG A 149 -4.09 -6.27 10.74
CA ARG A 149 -3.23 -5.26 11.38
C ARG A 149 -3.15 -5.43 12.88
N GLU A 150 -4.22 -5.91 13.54
CA GLU A 150 -4.22 -6.24 14.97
C GLU A 150 -3.27 -7.41 15.26
N GLU A 151 -3.31 -8.47 14.44
CA GLU A 151 -2.38 -9.60 14.51
C GLU A 151 -0.93 -9.13 14.33
N ILE A 152 -0.65 -8.34 13.29
CA ILE A 152 0.69 -7.77 13.06
C ILE A 152 1.14 -6.93 14.27
N ALA A 153 0.27 -6.09 14.83
CA ALA A 153 0.61 -5.25 15.97
C ALA A 153 0.87 -6.05 17.25
N ALA A 154 0.22 -7.21 17.42
CA ALA A 154 0.44 -8.11 18.54
C ALA A 154 1.76 -8.89 18.42
N GLU A 155 2.11 -9.33 17.21
CA GLU A 155 3.29 -10.15 16.92
C GLU A 155 4.58 -9.33 16.74
N ALA A 156 4.47 -8.04 16.41
CA ALA A 156 5.61 -7.17 16.16
C ALA A 156 6.51 -7.04 17.40
N PRO A 157 7.83 -6.82 17.23
CA PRO A 157 8.74 -6.48 18.32
C PRO A 157 8.18 -5.35 19.18
N THR A 158 8.32 -5.46 20.49
CA THR A 158 7.68 -4.54 21.48
C THR A 158 7.96 -3.06 21.17
N HIS A 159 9.18 -2.73 20.74
CA HIS A 159 9.57 -1.36 20.40
C HIS A 159 8.90 -0.82 19.13
N LEU A 160 8.43 -1.70 18.22
CA LEU A 160 7.73 -1.33 16.98
C LEU A 160 6.19 -1.36 17.14
N GLN A 161 5.64 -2.03 18.15
CA GLN A 161 4.19 -2.15 18.35
C GLN A 161 3.43 -0.81 18.32
N PRO A 162 3.92 0.30 18.90
CA PRO A 162 3.20 1.58 18.84
C PRO A 162 2.96 2.05 17.39
N ILE A 163 3.90 1.79 16.47
CA ILE A 163 3.77 2.13 15.05
C ILE A 163 2.61 1.33 14.44
N TYR A 164 2.60 0.00 14.64
CA TYR A 164 1.56 -0.87 14.05
C TYR A 164 0.19 -0.63 14.66
N ARG A 165 0.09 -0.33 15.96
CA ARG A 165 -1.18 0.09 16.58
C ARG A 165 -1.74 1.37 15.98
N SER A 166 -0.88 2.32 15.59
CA SER A 166 -1.33 3.53 14.89
C SER A 166 -1.90 3.21 13.50
N LEU A 167 -1.40 2.15 12.84
CA LEU A 167 -1.94 1.69 11.56
C LEU A 167 -3.28 0.95 11.69
N VAL A 168 -3.52 0.27 12.84
CA VAL A 168 -4.87 -0.25 13.18
C VAL A 168 -5.85 0.91 13.29
N LYS A 169 -5.49 1.96 14.07
CA LYS A 169 -6.33 3.16 14.19
C LYS A 169 -6.61 3.79 12.84
N GLN A 170 -5.61 3.92 11.99
CA GLN A 170 -5.80 4.45 10.62
C GLN A 170 -6.82 3.63 9.82
N ALA A 171 -6.79 2.30 9.90
CA ALA A 171 -7.77 1.46 9.20
C ALA A 171 -9.19 1.65 9.74
N LEU A 172 -9.34 1.83 11.05
CA LEU A 172 -10.63 2.18 11.68
C LEU A 172 -11.14 3.54 11.19
N ASP A 173 -10.28 4.56 11.11
CA ASP A 173 -10.63 5.88 10.60
C ASP A 173 -11.07 5.80 9.12
N VAL A 174 -10.36 5.03 8.29
CA VAL A 174 -10.77 4.75 6.89
C VAL A 174 -12.12 4.06 6.83
N LYS A 175 -12.37 3.06 7.70
CA LYS A 175 -13.66 2.36 7.74
C LYS A 175 -14.81 3.31 8.05
N GLN A 176 -14.62 4.29 8.95
CA GLN A 176 -15.62 5.32 9.22
C GLN A 176 -15.94 6.16 7.98
N VAL A 177 -14.92 6.54 7.20
CA VAL A 177 -15.11 7.28 5.93
C VAL A 177 -15.91 6.46 4.93
N ILE A 178 -15.55 5.18 4.76
CA ILE A 178 -16.26 4.30 3.81
C ILE A 178 -17.68 3.99 4.30
N ALA A 179 -17.90 3.84 5.61
CA ALA A 179 -19.25 3.69 6.17
C ALA A 179 -20.14 4.92 5.93
N ALA A 180 -19.54 6.13 6.02
CA ALA A 180 -20.28 7.38 5.81
C ALA A 180 -20.59 7.68 4.33
N PHE A 181 -19.66 7.36 3.42
CA PHE A 181 -19.72 7.82 2.03
C PHE A 181 -19.75 6.70 0.98
N GLY A 182 -19.48 5.46 1.35
CA GLY A 182 -19.37 4.32 0.44
C GLY A 182 -18.15 4.36 -0.48
N ARG A 183 -17.33 5.38 -0.36
CA ARG A 183 -16.16 5.65 -1.23
C ARG A 183 -15.18 6.61 -0.54
N HIS A 184 -14.02 6.84 -1.18
CA HIS A 184 -13.05 7.84 -0.77
C HIS A 184 -13.37 9.22 -1.37
N PRO A 185 -13.92 10.20 -0.60
CA PRO A 185 -14.31 11.50 -1.13
C PRO A 185 -13.16 12.30 -1.75
N HIS A 186 -11.93 12.18 -1.20
CA HIS A 186 -10.74 12.88 -1.72
C HIS A 186 -10.39 12.50 -3.17
N ARG A 187 -10.88 11.35 -3.67
CA ARG A 187 -10.69 10.93 -5.07
C ARG A 187 -11.73 11.54 -6.03
N ASN A 188 -12.79 12.19 -5.51
CA ASN A 188 -13.91 12.61 -6.35
C ASN A 188 -13.47 13.53 -7.49
N GLN A 189 -12.65 14.52 -7.20
CA GLN A 189 -12.18 15.48 -8.21
C GLN A 189 -11.40 14.79 -9.32
N VAL A 190 -10.39 13.98 -8.97
CA VAL A 190 -9.51 13.32 -9.96
C VAL A 190 -10.25 12.25 -10.76
N LEU A 191 -11.31 11.63 -10.18
CA LEU A 191 -12.15 10.65 -10.85
C LEU A 191 -13.37 11.28 -11.56
N GLY A 192 -13.46 12.61 -11.64
CA GLY A 192 -14.58 13.31 -12.27
C GLY A 192 -15.93 13.09 -11.58
N ARG A 193 -15.92 12.75 -10.29
CA ARG A 193 -17.15 12.47 -9.51
C ARG A 193 -17.64 13.72 -8.80
N ARG A 194 -18.95 13.96 -8.84
CA ARG A 194 -19.58 15.04 -8.07
C ARG A 194 -19.59 14.67 -6.58
N SER A 195 -19.10 15.58 -5.72
CA SER A 195 -19.19 15.45 -4.28
C SER A 195 -20.60 15.85 -3.77
N SER A 196 -21.11 15.10 -2.80
CA SER A 196 -22.28 15.49 -2.03
C SER A 196 -21.97 16.64 -1.08
N ARG A 197 -23.00 17.28 -0.49
CA ARG A 197 -22.79 18.34 0.51
C ARG A 197 -22.00 17.84 1.74
N ALA A 198 -22.27 16.61 2.18
CA ALA A 198 -21.58 15.98 3.30
C ALA A 198 -20.09 15.70 2.96
N GLU A 199 -19.82 15.18 1.75
CA GLU A 199 -18.43 14.97 1.29
C GLU A 199 -17.67 16.30 1.16
N VAL A 200 -18.31 17.38 0.69
CA VAL A 200 -17.69 18.72 0.64
C VAL A 200 -17.36 19.23 2.05
N ALA A 201 -18.24 19.02 3.03
CA ALA A 201 -17.98 19.39 4.42
C ALA A 201 -16.77 18.61 4.97
N TYR A 202 -16.77 17.29 4.80
CA TYR A 202 -15.66 16.41 5.19
C TYR A 202 -14.34 16.83 4.54
N LEU A 203 -14.36 17.14 3.23
CA LEU A 203 -13.16 17.57 2.51
C LEU A 203 -12.59 18.92 3.00
N LYS A 204 -13.44 19.79 3.56
CA LYS A 204 -13.00 21.08 4.13
C LYS A 204 -12.30 20.93 5.48
N GLU A 205 -12.61 19.90 6.24
CA GLU A 205 -11.96 19.63 7.53
C GLU A 205 -10.49 19.22 7.37
N GLY A 206 -10.10 18.72 6.18
CA GLY A 206 -8.70 18.57 5.76
C GLY A 206 -7.87 17.52 6.51
N ASP A 207 -8.46 16.73 7.40
CA ASP A 207 -7.76 15.72 8.19
C ASP A 207 -7.94 14.32 7.56
N PHE A 208 -7.41 14.15 6.34
CA PHE A 208 -7.46 12.84 5.67
C PHE A 208 -6.36 11.92 6.18
N PRO A 209 -6.67 10.66 6.52
CA PRO A 209 -5.66 9.68 6.92
C PRO A 209 -4.56 9.44 5.87
N HIS A 210 -4.78 9.86 4.62
CA HIS A 210 -3.95 9.49 3.46
C HIS A 210 -3.22 10.65 2.76
N GLU A 211 -3.49 11.92 3.09
CA GLU A 211 -3.01 13.07 2.30
C GLU A 211 -2.05 14.01 3.05
N ARG A 212 -1.33 13.51 4.04
CA ARG A 212 -0.33 14.35 4.71
C ARG A 212 0.92 14.42 3.85
N ALA A 213 1.33 15.64 3.45
CA ALA A 213 2.61 15.86 2.79
C ALA A 213 3.77 15.35 3.66
N PHE A 214 4.80 14.81 3.00
CA PHE A 214 6.06 14.47 3.67
C PHE A 214 6.68 15.77 4.21
N GLN A 215 6.93 15.80 5.51
CA GLN A 215 7.70 16.84 6.18
C GLN A 215 9.02 16.17 6.56
N GLY A 216 10.03 16.39 5.70
CA GLY A 216 11.40 15.89 5.89
C GLY A 216 12.08 16.49 7.09
#